data_c31b3e6e86136c04ed19650b7925afe6
#
_entry.id   c31b3e6e86136c04ed19650b7925afe6
#
_cell.length_a   1.000
_cell.length_b   1.000
_cell.length_c   1.000
_cell.angle_alpha   90.00
_cell.angle_beta   90.00
_cell.angle_gamma   90.00
#
_symmetry.space_group_name_H-M   'P 1'
#
loop_
_entity.id
_entity.type
_entity.pdbx_description
1 polymer ?
#
loop_
_entity_poly.entity_id
_entity_poly.type
_entity_poly.pdbx_seq_one_letter_code
_entity_poly.pdbx_strand_id
1 'polypeptide(L)'
;MSAKPYIIIYILLTFLLFSCGGNRTGVADETGDTLQLHYAKNLTVIEFQDRMEVTMRNPWDTTTTLARYKLKVPLRNAGIFSSVHLALLHELDADEAVGGICDLEFCNQQEFIKAVKEGRVANLGNSVQPSLEQIIDLNPDALLPSPFENSGGLGRVERLGIPIIWCADYMENTPLGRAEWMRFYGRLFGRKEKADSIFNAVESRYLELCDLVKTTKTRPRLLPEMPWSGQWTLPGSGSSSTKLYTDAGADYLFADLKGNGGIPLSTEKVVDKGIKADIWIIKHHGPLDRGQMNADTPLLANIKAQIWWCDTSKTLLYEETPFHPERLLENLISILHPELGIETEYEYFKPLKTDER
;
A
#
# COMPACT_ATOMS: atom_id res chain seq x y z
N MET A 1 58.43 -72.81 -55.39
CA MET A 1 57.27 -72.89 -54.53
C MET A 1 56.82 -71.46 -54.18
N SER A 2 55.69 -71.10 -54.69
CA SER A 2 55.22 -69.75 -54.82
C SER A 2 54.42 -69.35 -53.56
N ALA A 3 54.69 -68.20 -52.99
CA ALA A 3 53.82 -67.57 -52.01
C ALA A 3 53.36 -66.19 -52.56
N LYS A 4 52.07 -66.09 -52.82
CA LYS A 4 51.45 -64.83 -53.25
C LYS A 4 51.20 -63.91 -52.12
N PRO A 5 51.48 -62.55 -52.21
CA PRO A 5 51.04 -61.63 -51.23
C PRO A 5 49.59 -61.17 -51.51
N TYR A 6 48.77 -61.19 -50.51
CA TYR A 6 47.43 -60.57 -50.54
C TYR A 6 47.55 -59.06 -50.30
N ILE A 7 47.14 -58.31 -51.34
CA ILE A 7 46.99 -56.86 -51.25
C ILE A 7 45.66 -56.59 -50.56
N ILE A 8 45.67 -56.08 -49.35
CA ILE A 8 44.51 -55.59 -48.62
C ILE A 8 44.27 -54.15 -49.09
N ILE A 9 43.23 -53.93 -49.86
CA ILE A 9 42.77 -52.60 -50.24
C ILE A 9 41.93 -52.08 -49.10
N TYR A 10 42.45 -51.09 -48.33
CA TYR A 10 41.68 -50.32 -47.41
C TYR A 10 40.83 -49.30 -48.19
N ILE A 11 39.53 -49.60 -48.34
CA ILE A 11 38.58 -48.62 -48.81
C ILE A 11 38.27 -47.68 -47.63
N LEU A 12 38.79 -46.46 -47.69
CA LEU A 12 38.50 -45.42 -46.74
C LEU A 12 37.08 -44.87 -47.09
N LEU A 13 36.08 -45.35 -46.38
CA LEU A 13 34.69 -44.87 -46.48
C LEU A 13 34.63 -43.57 -45.68
N THR A 14 34.81 -42.42 -46.35
CA THR A 14 34.56 -41.09 -45.76
C THR A 14 33.07 -40.89 -45.62
N PHE A 15 32.56 -41.13 -44.41
CA PHE A 15 31.23 -40.68 -44.00
C PHE A 15 31.23 -39.17 -43.89
N LEU A 16 30.73 -38.48 -44.92
CA LEU A 16 30.30 -37.09 -44.82
C LEU A 16 29.03 -37.05 -43.93
N LEU A 17 29.25 -36.81 -42.64
CA LEU A 17 28.19 -36.43 -41.75
C LEU A 17 27.72 -35.01 -42.14
N PHE A 18 26.70 -34.93 -42.97
CA PHE A 18 25.90 -33.72 -43.04
C PHE A 18 25.24 -33.52 -41.69
N SER A 19 25.91 -32.78 -40.80
CA SER A 19 25.29 -32.21 -39.60
C SER A 19 24.29 -31.17 -40.10
N CYS A 20 23.03 -31.60 -40.17
CA CYS A 20 21.91 -30.70 -40.26
C CYS A 20 21.93 -29.85 -38.95
N GLY A 21 22.56 -28.69 -39.04
CA GLY A 21 22.47 -27.64 -38.00
C GLY A 21 21.02 -27.17 -37.94
N GLY A 22 20.19 -27.93 -37.22
CA GLY A 22 18.91 -27.42 -36.74
C GLY A 22 19.26 -26.24 -35.86
N ASN A 23 18.93 -25.03 -36.31
CA ASN A 23 18.89 -23.82 -35.52
C ASN A 23 17.87 -24.08 -34.38
N ARG A 24 18.30 -24.77 -33.33
CA ARG A 24 17.64 -24.64 -32.04
C ARG A 24 17.87 -23.21 -31.64
N THR A 25 16.93 -22.34 -31.99
CA THR A 25 16.70 -21.14 -31.19
C THR A 25 16.48 -21.69 -29.78
N GLY A 26 17.57 -21.75 -29.05
CA GLY A 26 17.50 -21.95 -27.60
C GLY A 26 16.63 -20.81 -27.11
N VAL A 27 15.42 -21.13 -26.71
CA VAL A 27 14.71 -20.30 -25.74
C VAL A 27 15.68 -20.33 -24.56
N ALA A 28 16.48 -19.26 -24.43
CA ALA A 28 17.22 -19.04 -23.23
C ALA A 28 16.15 -19.13 -22.13
N ASP A 29 16.33 -20.05 -21.21
CA ASP A 29 15.51 -20.13 -20.02
C ASP A 29 15.80 -18.80 -19.30
N GLU A 30 14.97 -17.78 -19.57
CA GLU A 30 15.11 -16.47 -18.97
C GLU A 30 14.82 -16.66 -17.49
N THR A 31 15.87 -16.82 -16.70
CA THR A 31 15.77 -16.81 -15.25
C THR A 31 15.47 -15.40 -14.81
N GLY A 32 14.24 -15.14 -14.36
CA GLY A 32 13.87 -13.86 -13.79
C GLY A 32 14.43 -13.71 -12.37
N ASP A 33 14.73 -12.50 -11.97
CA ASP A 33 15.17 -12.15 -10.63
C ASP A 33 13.97 -11.93 -9.70
N THR A 34 13.91 -12.68 -8.61
CA THR A 34 12.83 -12.50 -7.61
C THR A 34 13.14 -11.31 -6.72
N LEU A 35 12.22 -10.33 -6.70
CA LEU A 35 12.28 -9.22 -5.75
C LEU A 35 12.19 -9.75 -4.32
N GLN A 36 13.23 -9.50 -3.54
CA GLN A 36 13.24 -9.89 -2.12
C GLN A 36 12.40 -8.90 -1.32
N LEU A 37 11.25 -9.36 -0.82
CA LEU A 37 10.35 -8.62 0.06
C LEU A 37 10.44 -9.22 1.45
N HIS A 38 10.73 -8.38 2.45
CA HIS A 38 10.93 -8.83 3.83
C HIS A 38 9.63 -8.73 4.65
N TYR A 39 8.83 -7.72 4.40
CA TYR A 39 7.64 -7.35 5.16
C TYR A 39 6.34 -7.63 4.42
N ALA A 40 6.27 -7.29 3.13
CA ALA A 40 5.09 -7.56 2.30
C ALA A 40 4.88 -9.07 2.11
N LYS A 41 3.70 -9.56 2.47
CA LYS A 41 3.37 -11.00 2.44
C LYS A 41 2.37 -11.36 1.35
N ASN A 42 1.67 -10.37 0.81
CA ASN A 42 0.61 -10.59 -0.16
C ASN A 42 1.10 -10.45 -1.61
N LEU A 43 2.41 -10.24 -1.83
CA LEU A 43 3.00 -9.95 -3.13
C LEU A 43 4.23 -10.83 -3.37
N THR A 44 4.36 -11.35 -4.59
CA THR A 44 5.59 -11.97 -5.11
C THR A 44 5.83 -11.41 -6.50
N VAL A 45 7.05 -10.92 -6.76
CA VAL A 45 7.43 -10.28 -8.02
C VAL A 45 8.66 -10.96 -8.57
N ILE A 46 8.64 -11.33 -9.85
CA ILE A 46 9.77 -11.85 -10.62
C ILE A 46 10.01 -10.87 -11.77
N GLU A 47 11.20 -10.28 -11.78
CA GLU A 47 11.62 -9.32 -12.80
C GLU A 47 12.34 -10.04 -13.95
N PHE A 48 11.99 -9.69 -15.17
CA PHE A 48 12.68 -10.05 -16.39
C PHE A 48 13.14 -8.76 -17.08
N GLN A 49 13.87 -8.87 -18.19
CA GLN A 49 14.40 -7.69 -18.86
C GLN A 49 13.31 -6.71 -19.37
N ASP A 50 12.18 -7.22 -19.87
CA ASP A 50 11.12 -6.44 -20.51
C ASP A 50 9.73 -6.63 -19.88
N ARG A 51 9.63 -7.49 -18.87
CA ARG A 51 8.38 -7.83 -18.23
C ARG A 51 8.57 -8.15 -16.75
N MET A 52 7.46 -8.21 -16.08
CA MET A 52 7.36 -8.59 -14.67
C MET A 52 6.26 -9.64 -14.51
N GLU A 53 6.54 -10.70 -13.77
CA GLU A 53 5.53 -11.66 -13.35
C GLU A 53 5.20 -11.42 -11.88
N VAL A 54 3.91 -11.22 -11.62
CA VAL A 54 3.43 -10.84 -10.29
C VAL A 54 2.39 -11.84 -9.84
N THR A 55 2.53 -12.34 -8.61
CA THR A 55 1.50 -13.14 -7.94
C THR A 55 1.05 -12.40 -6.70
N MET A 56 -0.25 -12.12 -6.63
CA MET A 56 -0.89 -11.51 -5.46
C MET A 56 -1.66 -12.57 -4.71
N ARG A 57 -1.35 -12.72 -3.43
CA ARG A 57 -2.09 -13.60 -2.52
C ARG A 57 -3.42 -12.95 -2.18
N ASN A 58 -4.45 -13.76 -2.00
CA ASN A 58 -5.74 -13.26 -1.55
C ASN A 58 -5.64 -12.82 -0.08
N PRO A 59 -5.85 -11.53 0.25
CA PRO A 59 -5.68 -11.04 1.62
C PRO A 59 -6.78 -11.51 2.57
N TRP A 60 -7.94 -11.94 2.06
CA TRP A 60 -9.04 -12.49 2.88
C TRP A 60 -8.92 -14.01 3.09
N ASP A 61 -8.25 -14.70 2.17
CA ASP A 61 -7.92 -16.11 2.25
C ASP A 61 -6.51 -16.36 1.72
N THR A 62 -5.54 -16.30 2.60
CA THR A 62 -4.11 -16.40 2.26
C THR A 62 -3.70 -17.75 1.68
N THR A 63 -4.59 -18.74 1.65
CA THR A 63 -4.36 -20.04 0.98
C THR A 63 -4.62 -19.98 -0.53
N THR A 64 -5.26 -18.91 -1.01
CA THR A 64 -5.60 -18.70 -2.41
C THR A 64 -4.85 -17.54 -3.04
N THR A 65 -4.89 -17.47 -4.37
CA THR A 65 -4.31 -16.37 -5.16
C THR A 65 -5.42 -15.39 -5.54
N LEU A 66 -5.21 -14.10 -5.31
CA LEU A 66 -6.09 -13.04 -5.78
C LEU A 66 -5.93 -12.86 -7.28
N ALA A 67 -4.70 -12.71 -7.76
CA ALA A 67 -4.39 -12.49 -9.17
C ALA A 67 -2.96 -12.93 -9.53
N ARG A 68 -2.76 -13.21 -10.83
CA ARG A 68 -1.45 -13.40 -11.45
C ARG A 68 -1.35 -12.57 -12.70
N TYR A 69 -0.21 -11.90 -12.85
CA TYR A 69 0.03 -11.01 -13.98
C TYR A 69 1.33 -11.35 -14.68
N LYS A 70 1.33 -11.11 -16.00
CA LYS A 70 2.52 -10.93 -16.84
C LYS A 70 2.42 -9.52 -17.39
N LEU A 71 3.18 -8.62 -16.83
CA LEU A 71 3.09 -7.19 -17.12
C LEU A 71 4.27 -6.75 -17.96
N LYS A 72 3.99 -6.09 -19.09
CA LYS A 72 5.01 -5.32 -19.80
C LYS A 72 5.27 -4.05 -19.02
N VAL A 73 6.51 -3.77 -18.70
CA VAL A 73 6.92 -2.60 -17.91
C VAL A 73 7.98 -1.81 -18.65
N PRO A 74 8.10 -0.50 -18.38
CA PRO A 74 7.27 0.28 -17.47
C PRO A 74 5.92 0.68 -18.07
N LEU A 75 4.90 0.85 -17.23
CA LEU A 75 3.64 1.47 -17.63
C LEU A 75 3.86 2.95 -17.98
N ARG A 76 3.14 3.43 -18.99
CA ARG A 76 3.25 4.79 -19.52
C ARG A 76 1.95 5.58 -19.47
N ASN A 77 0.82 4.90 -19.34
CA ASN A 77 -0.51 5.48 -19.34
C ASN A 77 -1.40 4.66 -18.42
N ALA A 78 -1.46 5.00 -17.14
CA ALA A 78 -2.18 4.23 -16.13
C ALA A 78 -3.41 5.00 -15.60
N GLY A 79 -4.49 4.25 -15.33
CA GLY A 79 -5.64 4.76 -14.57
C GLY A 79 -5.47 4.49 -13.08
N ILE A 80 -5.40 5.54 -12.26
CA ILE A 80 -5.13 5.47 -10.83
C ILE A 80 -6.43 5.71 -10.05
N PHE A 81 -6.71 4.82 -9.09
CA PHE A 81 -7.98 4.79 -8.37
C PHE A 81 -7.90 5.31 -6.92
N SER A 82 -6.71 5.71 -6.47
CA SER A 82 -6.52 6.17 -5.09
C SER A 82 -5.50 7.31 -5.00
N SER A 83 -5.81 8.35 -4.22
CA SER A 83 -4.91 9.47 -3.93
C SER A 83 -3.60 9.03 -3.27
N VAL A 84 -3.62 7.92 -2.53
CA VAL A 84 -2.42 7.28 -1.93
C VAL A 84 -1.41 6.91 -3.01
N HIS A 85 -1.87 6.27 -4.10
CA HIS A 85 -0.97 5.87 -5.19
C HIS A 85 -0.52 7.07 -6.03
N LEU A 86 -1.36 8.11 -6.16
CA LEU A 86 -0.95 9.37 -6.79
C LEU A 86 0.20 10.03 -6.03
N ALA A 87 0.10 10.08 -4.68
CA ALA A 87 1.16 10.62 -3.84
C ALA A 87 2.49 9.86 -4.04
N LEU A 88 2.42 8.53 -4.04
CA LEU A 88 3.60 7.71 -4.29
C LEU A 88 4.19 7.93 -5.69
N LEU A 89 3.36 8.00 -6.73
CA LEU A 89 3.84 8.21 -8.09
C LEU A 89 4.50 9.57 -8.27
N HIS A 90 3.94 10.61 -7.63
CA HIS A 90 4.56 11.93 -7.59
C HIS A 90 5.94 11.90 -6.92
N GLU A 91 6.04 11.27 -5.76
CA GLU A 91 7.32 11.10 -5.06
C GLU A 91 8.34 10.30 -5.88
N LEU A 92 7.88 9.33 -6.67
CA LEU A 92 8.73 8.54 -7.57
C LEU A 92 9.10 9.25 -8.88
N ASP A 93 8.69 10.50 -9.12
CA ASP A 93 8.82 11.23 -10.40
C ASP A 93 8.20 10.44 -11.58
N ALA A 94 7.02 9.88 -11.36
CA ALA A 94 6.29 9.08 -12.34
C ALA A 94 4.95 9.70 -12.77
N ASP A 95 4.77 11.01 -12.56
CA ASP A 95 3.55 11.76 -12.86
C ASP A 95 3.13 11.62 -14.33
N GLU A 96 4.10 11.55 -15.24
CA GLU A 96 3.85 11.42 -16.67
C GLU A 96 3.18 10.11 -17.08
N ALA A 97 3.21 9.10 -16.19
CA ALA A 97 2.52 7.83 -16.40
C ALA A 97 1.07 7.82 -15.93
N VAL A 98 0.62 8.88 -15.26
CA VAL A 98 -0.77 9.02 -14.81
C VAL A 98 -1.63 9.55 -15.95
N GLY A 99 -2.37 8.66 -16.60
CA GLY A 99 -3.27 9.02 -17.70
C GLY A 99 -4.66 9.39 -17.26
N GLY A 100 -5.14 8.81 -16.15
CA GLY A 100 -6.47 9.09 -15.60
C GLY A 100 -6.58 8.85 -14.11
N ILE A 101 -7.54 9.51 -13.47
CA ILE A 101 -7.73 9.51 -12.02
C ILE A 101 -9.20 9.27 -11.70
N CYS A 102 -9.47 8.33 -10.77
CA CYS A 102 -10.76 8.22 -10.09
C CYS A 102 -10.78 9.05 -8.80
N ASP A 103 -12.00 9.35 -8.30
CA ASP A 103 -12.23 9.98 -7.00
C ASP A 103 -11.42 11.30 -6.82
N LEU A 104 -11.40 12.14 -7.86
CA LEU A 104 -10.64 13.39 -7.88
C LEU A 104 -10.98 14.32 -6.70
N GLU A 105 -12.18 14.23 -6.15
CA GLU A 105 -12.64 15.00 -4.98
C GLU A 105 -11.86 14.68 -3.70
N PHE A 106 -11.20 13.52 -3.63
CA PHE A 106 -10.34 13.14 -2.51
C PHE A 106 -8.85 13.34 -2.80
N CYS A 107 -8.51 13.90 -3.96
CA CYS A 107 -7.13 14.24 -4.30
C CYS A 107 -6.77 15.61 -3.74
N ASN A 108 -5.77 15.67 -2.86
CA ASN A 108 -5.25 16.92 -2.29
C ASN A 108 -4.03 17.47 -3.05
N GLN A 109 -3.51 16.74 -4.04
CA GLN A 109 -2.33 17.13 -4.80
C GLN A 109 -2.70 18.06 -5.95
N GLN A 110 -2.24 19.31 -5.86
CA GLN A 110 -2.62 20.39 -6.78
C GLN A 110 -2.14 20.13 -8.20
N GLU A 111 -1.03 19.42 -8.39
CA GLU A 111 -0.46 19.04 -9.69
C GLU A 111 -1.44 18.21 -10.49
N PHE A 112 -2.04 17.19 -9.88
CA PHE A 112 -3.00 16.31 -10.53
C PHE A 112 -4.35 17.00 -10.75
N ILE A 113 -4.83 17.77 -9.77
CA ILE A 113 -6.06 18.57 -9.92
C ILE A 113 -5.92 19.52 -11.11
N LYS A 114 -4.77 20.19 -11.24
CA LYS A 114 -4.47 21.08 -12.36
C LYS A 114 -4.38 20.31 -13.67
N ALA A 115 -3.69 19.15 -13.68
CA ALA A 115 -3.56 18.32 -14.88
C ALA A 115 -4.92 17.86 -15.43
N VAL A 116 -5.85 17.50 -14.55
CA VAL A 116 -7.23 17.16 -14.95
C VAL A 116 -7.99 18.39 -15.50
N LYS A 117 -7.88 19.54 -14.85
CA LYS A 117 -8.51 20.79 -15.35
C LYS A 117 -7.99 21.22 -16.73
N GLU A 118 -6.72 20.96 -17.00
CA GLU A 118 -6.07 21.24 -18.29
C GLU A 118 -6.31 20.15 -19.36
N GLY A 119 -7.00 19.07 -19.01
CA GLY A 119 -7.27 17.95 -19.91
C GLY A 119 -6.05 17.07 -20.25
N ARG A 120 -4.96 17.18 -19.49
CA ARG A 120 -3.77 16.34 -19.64
C ARG A 120 -3.95 14.97 -18.97
N VAL A 121 -4.80 14.88 -17.96
CA VAL A 121 -5.16 13.67 -17.24
C VAL A 121 -6.67 13.53 -17.27
N ALA A 122 -7.18 12.34 -17.59
CA ALA A 122 -8.61 12.08 -17.67
C ALA A 122 -9.25 11.97 -16.28
N ASN A 123 -10.45 12.52 -16.11
CA ASN A 123 -11.27 12.22 -14.93
C ASN A 123 -12.05 10.92 -15.20
N LEU A 124 -11.70 9.85 -14.53
CA LEU A 124 -12.34 8.53 -14.68
C LEU A 124 -13.60 8.36 -13.83
N GLY A 125 -14.00 9.39 -13.08
CA GLY A 125 -15.18 9.40 -12.22
C GLY A 125 -14.93 8.72 -10.87
N ASN A 126 -15.94 7.99 -10.37
CA ASN A 126 -15.91 7.33 -9.06
C ASN A 126 -15.26 5.94 -9.15
N SER A 127 -14.41 5.57 -8.17
CA SER A 127 -13.67 4.31 -8.14
C SER A 127 -14.56 3.06 -8.03
N VAL A 128 -15.76 3.18 -7.45
CA VAL A 128 -16.74 2.07 -7.36
C VAL A 128 -17.44 1.82 -8.68
N GLN A 129 -17.72 2.89 -9.44
CA GLN A 129 -18.37 2.84 -10.75
C GLN A 129 -17.64 3.78 -11.73
N PRO A 130 -16.44 3.41 -12.19
CA PRO A 130 -15.67 4.28 -13.06
C PRO A 130 -16.34 4.47 -14.44
N SER A 131 -16.08 5.60 -15.07
CA SER A 131 -16.63 5.95 -16.38
C SER A 131 -16.05 5.05 -17.47
N LEU A 132 -16.86 4.14 -17.98
CA LEU A 132 -16.49 3.24 -19.06
C LEU A 132 -16.05 4.00 -20.32
N GLU A 133 -16.74 5.11 -20.65
CA GLU A 133 -16.43 5.96 -21.79
C GLU A 133 -15.04 6.57 -21.66
N GLN A 134 -14.77 7.21 -20.52
CA GLN A 134 -13.45 7.82 -20.26
C GLN A 134 -12.30 6.81 -20.25
N ILE A 135 -12.54 5.59 -19.76
CA ILE A 135 -11.54 4.51 -19.79
C ILE A 135 -11.27 4.04 -21.23
N ILE A 136 -12.31 3.92 -22.07
CA ILE A 136 -12.17 3.55 -23.48
C ILE A 136 -11.39 4.61 -24.23
N ASP A 137 -11.73 5.88 -24.04
CA ASP A 137 -11.05 7.01 -24.70
C ASP A 137 -9.60 7.15 -24.26
N LEU A 138 -9.32 6.94 -22.96
CA LEU A 138 -7.96 6.94 -22.43
C LEU A 138 -7.11 5.79 -22.97
N ASN A 139 -7.70 4.62 -23.16
CA ASN A 139 -7.02 3.39 -23.57
C ASN A 139 -5.74 3.13 -22.75
N PRO A 140 -5.84 2.95 -21.41
CA PRO A 140 -4.68 2.86 -20.53
C PRO A 140 -3.94 1.53 -20.67
N ASP A 141 -2.65 1.51 -20.33
CA ASP A 141 -1.83 0.29 -20.22
C ASP A 141 -2.34 -0.63 -19.11
N ALA A 142 -2.86 -0.05 -18.03
CA ALA A 142 -3.46 -0.74 -16.91
C ALA A 142 -4.35 0.19 -16.06
N LEU A 143 -5.25 -0.44 -15.29
CA LEU A 143 -6.02 0.22 -14.22
C LEU A 143 -5.54 -0.30 -12.87
N LEU A 144 -5.39 0.58 -11.89
CA LEU A 144 -4.87 0.28 -10.55
C LEU A 144 -5.94 0.52 -9.47
N PRO A 145 -6.99 -0.33 -9.38
CA PRO A 145 -8.00 -0.25 -8.32
C PRO A 145 -7.56 -0.97 -7.05
N SER A 146 -8.15 -0.60 -5.92
CA SER A 146 -8.06 -1.37 -4.68
C SER A 146 -9.11 -2.48 -4.67
N PRO A 147 -8.78 -3.72 -4.29
CA PRO A 147 -9.77 -4.78 -4.14
C PRO A 147 -10.60 -4.57 -2.88
N PHE A 148 -11.89 -4.95 -2.92
CA PHE A 148 -12.76 -4.99 -1.75
C PHE A 148 -13.40 -6.38 -1.66
N GLU A 149 -13.56 -6.89 -0.44
CA GLU A 149 -14.25 -8.15 -0.24
C GLU A 149 -15.69 -8.07 -0.78
N ASN A 150 -16.07 -9.03 -1.60
CA ASN A 150 -17.41 -9.11 -2.21
C ASN A 150 -17.79 -7.89 -3.10
N SER A 151 -16.82 -7.14 -3.62
CA SER A 151 -17.09 -5.97 -4.49
C SER A 151 -17.74 -6.30 -5.83
N GLY A 152 -17.73 -7.57 -6.23
CA GLY A 152 -18.20 -7.98 -7.57
C GLY A 152 -17.29 -7.51 -8.72
N GLY A 153 -16.07 -6.99 -8.41
CA GLY A 153 -15.10 -6.49 -9.39
C GLY A 153 -15.48 -5.13 -9.99
N LEU A 154 -14.91 -4.81 -11.16
CA LEU A 154 -15.16 -3.56 -11.90
C LEU A 154 -16.25 -3.70 -13.00
N GLY A 155 -17.01 -4.77 -12.96
CA GLY A 155 -18.17 -4.99 -13.82
C GLY A 155 -17.87 -4.95 -15.31
N ARG A 156 -18.37 -3.93 -16.04
CA ARG A 156 -18.17 -3.84 -17.51
C ARG A 156 -16.73 -3.54 -17.90
N VAL A 157 -15.97 -2.87 -17.02
CA VAL A 157 -14.57 -2.49 -17.28
C VAL A 157 -13.70 -3.74 -17.49
N GLU A 158 -13.96 -4.83 -16.77
CA GLU A 158 -13.21 -6.09 -16.91
C GLU A 158 -13.32 -6.69 -18.32
N ARG A 159 -14.41 -6.38 -19.05
CA ARG A 159 -14.64 -6.87 -20.40
C ARG A 159 -13.88 -6.11 -21.48
N LEU A 160 -13.23 -4.99 -21.12
CA LEU A 160 -12.42 -4.20 -22.07
C LEU A 160 -11.09 -4.88 -22.41
N GLY A 161 -10.66 -5.89 -21.63
CA GLY A 161 -9.36 -6.54 -21.82
C GLY A 161 -8.17 -5.70 -21.37
N ILE A 162 -8.39 -4.57 -20.72
CA ILE A 162 -7.35 -3.74 -20.11
C ILE A 162 -6.86 -4.45 -18.85
N PRO A 163 -5.55 -4.57 -18.61
CA PRO A 163 -5.01 -5.14 -17.37
C PRO A 163 -5.52 -4.40 -16.14
N ILE A 164 -6.08 -5.14 -15.18
CA ILE A 164 -6.50 -4.62 -13.88
C ILE A 164 -5.52 -5.12 -12.84
N ILE A 165 -4.71 -4.22 -12.29
CA ILE A 165 -3.68 -4.52 -11.30
C ILE A 165 -4.21 -4.15 -9.92
N TRP A 166 -4.60 -5.14 -9.13
CA TRP A 166 -5.16 -4.93 -7.80
C TRP A 166 -4.11 -4.35 -6.83
N CYS A 167 -4.42 -3.21 -6.25
CA CYS A 167 -3.58 -2.55 -5.24
C CYS A 167 -4.02 -2.99 -3.85
N ALA A 168 -3.49 -4.14 -3.38
CA ALA A 168 -3.86 -4.75 -2.10
C ALA A 168 -2.88 -4.40 -0.96
N ASP A 169 -2.06 -3.36 -1.12
CA ASP A 169 -1.08 -2.89 -0.13
C ASP A 169 -1.72 -2.59 1.23
N TYR A 170 -2.92 -2.00 1.22
CA TYR A 170 -3.65 -1.63 2.44
C TYR A 170 -4.06 -2.84 3.31
N MET A 171 -4.01 -4.06 2.75
CA MET A 171 -4.33 -5.31 3.44
C MET A 171 -3.09 -5.99 4.06
N GLU A 172 -1.91 -5.39 3.96
CA GLU A 172 -0.75 -5.87 4.68
C GLU A 172 -0.93 -5.67 6.20
N ASN A 173 -0.44 -6.64 6.97
CA ASN A 173 -0.64 -6.69 8.42
C ASN A 173 0.35 -5.81 9.21
N THR A 174 1.35 -5.25 8.53
CA THR A 174 2.37 -4.40 9.15
C THR A 174 2.55 -3.11 8.37
N PRO A 175 2.91 -2.00 9.04
CA PRO A 175 3.19 -0.73 8.37
C PRO A 175 4.30 -0.85 7.32
N LEU A 176 5.42 -1.51 7.67
CA LEU A 176 6.52 -1.75 6.72
C LEU A 176 6.11 -2.69 5.59
N GLY A 177 5.22 -3.67 5.84
CA GLY A 177 4.68 -4.52 4.77
C GLY A 177 3.91 -3.72 3.74
N ARG A 178 3.09 -2.77 4.18
CA ARG A 178 2.38 -1.86 3.29
C ARG A 178 3.35 -0.95 2.54
N ALA A 179 4.28 -0.32 3.25
CA ALA A 179 5.26 0.58 2.65
C ALA A 179 6.15 -0.12 1.61
N GLU A 180 6.51 -1.39 1.83
CA GLU A 180 7.37 -2.14 0.92
C GLU A 180 6.77 -2.36 -0.46
N TRP A 181 5.45 -2.23 -0.63
CA TRP A 181 4.81 -2.24 -1.95
C TRP A 181 5.30 -1.11 -2.87
N MET A 182 5.88 -0.02 -2.32
CA MET A 182 6.47 1.02 -3.15
C MET A 182 7.57 0.47 -4.07
N ARG A 183 8.28 -0.58 -3.66
CA ARG A 183 9.31 -1.24 -4.48
C ARG A 183 8.71 -1.94 -5.69
N PHE A 184 7.50 -2.51 -5.56
CA PHE A 184 6.73 -3.03 -6.68
C PHE A 184 6.26 -1.90 -7.61
N TYR A 185 5.67 -0.84 -7.07
CA TYR A 185 5.21 0.30 -7.86
C TYR A 185 6.38 1.00 -8.58
N GLY A 186 7.53 1.13 -7.92
CA GLY A 186 8.72 1.68 -8.55
C GLY A 186 9.15 0.88 -9.80
N ARG A 187 9.06 -0.44 -9.74
CA ARG A 187 9.35 -1.31 -10.90
C ARG A 187 8.28 -1.20 -11.98
N LEU A 188 7.02 -1.14 -11.55
CA LEU A 188 5.87 -1.03 -12.45
C LEU A 188 5.94 0.24 -13.32
N PHE A 189 6.49 1.34 -12.77
CA PHE A 189 6.62 2.64 -13.43
C PHE A 189 8.05 3.01 -13.85
N GLY A 190 9.01 2.08 -13.77
CA GLY A 190 10.39 2.29 -14.18
C GLY A 190 11.19 3.24 -13.28
N ARG A 191 10.88 3.24 -11.99
CA ARG A 191 11.53 4.05 -10.94
C ARG A 191 12.11 3.18 -9.81
N LYS A 192 12.64 2.00 -10.18
CA LYS A 192 13.14 0.97 -9.27
C LYS A 192 14.13 1.50 -8.24
N GLU A 193 15.18 2.16 -8.69
CA GLU A 193 16.28 2.61 -7.84
C GLU A 193 15.79 3.67 -6.84
N LYS A 194 14.91 4.57 -7.28
CA LYS A 194 14.33 5.60 -6.41
C LYS A 194 13.44 4.97 -5.34
N ALA A 195 12.55 4.06 -5.72
CA ALA A 195 11.67 3.35 -4.80
C ALA A 195 12.44 2.52 -3.77
N ASP A 196 13.49 1.80 -4.21
CA ASP A 196 14.34 1.03 -3.31
C ASP A 196 15.09 1.94 -2.31
N SER A 197 15.58 3.09 -2.79
CA SER A 197 16.27 4.08 -1.93
C SER A 197 15.33 4.68 -0.89
N ILE A 198 14.11 5.08 -1.29
CA ILE A 198 13.11 5.63 -0.38
C ILE A 198 12.71 4.58 0.66
N PHE A 199 12.38 3.36 0.23
CA PHE A 199 12.00 2.30 1.16
C PHE A 199 13.09 2.00 2.19
N ASN A 200 14.34 1.93 1.78
CA ASN A 200 15.45 1.68 2.72
C ASN A 200 15.56 2.79 3.78
N ALA A 201 15.32 4.05 3.41
CA ALA A 201 15.30 5.17 4.37
C ALA A 201 14.10 5.06 5.33
N VAL A 202 12.90 4.75 4.80
CA VAL A 202 11.67 4.50 5.58
C VAL A 202 11.88 3.37 6.58
N GLU A 203 12.41 2.22 6.12
CA GLU A 203 12.69 1.06 6.96
C GLU A 203 13.65 1.41 8.09
N SER A 204 14.78 2.03 7.75
CA SER A 204 15.80 2.41 8.73
C SER A 204 15.23 3.32 9.81
N ARG A 205 14.50 4.39 9.40
CA ARG A 205 13.91 5.33 10.36
C ARG A 205 12.82 4.68 11.21
N TYR A 206 11.98 3.86 10.62
CA TYR A 206 10.92 3.15 11.33
C TYR A 206 11.50 2.24 12.43
N LEU A 207 12.52 1.45 12.11
CA LEU A 207 13.18 0.56 13.07
C LEU A 207 13.92 1.31 14.17
N GLU A 208 14.60 2.42 13.85
CA GLU A 208 15.22 3.30 14.82
C GLU A 208 14.19 3.84 15.85
N LEU A 209 13.04 4.30 15.38
CA LEU A 209 11.95 4.77 16.23
C LEU A 209 11.40 3.66 17.12
N CYS A 210 11.22 2.44 16.58
CA CYS A 210 10.82 1.27 17.37
C CYS A 210 11.84 0.95 18.48
N ASP A 211 13.13 1.07 18.20
CA ASP A 211 14.18 0.81 19.19
C ASP A 211 14.19 1.90 20.28
N LEU A 212 13.97 3.14 19.92
CA LEU A 212 13.87 4.26 20.87
C LEU A 212 12.71 4.04 21.85
N VAL A 213 11.54 3.61 21.36
CA VAL A 213 10.35 3.31 22.19
C VAL A 213 10.61 2.21 23.22
N LYS A 214 11.51 1.25 22.94
CA LYS A 214 11.85 0.19 23.90
C LYS A 214 12.49 0.73 25.19
N THR A 215 13.01 1.96 25.16
CA THR A 215 13.61 2.60 26.33
C THR A 215 12.57 3.21 27.29
N THR A 216 11.32 3.39 26.84
CA THR A 216 10.25 3.98 27.66
C THR A 216 9.76 3.03 28.73
N LYS A 217 9.35 3.60 29.88
CA LYS A 217 8.86 2.84 31.04
C LYS A 217 7.33 2.76 31.10
N THR A 218 6.67 3.67 30.38
CA THR A 218 5.21 3.79 30.38
C THR A 218 4.62 3.33 29.05
N ARG A 219 3.37 2.93 29.09
CA ARG A 219 2.57 2.56 27.91
C ARG A 219 1.23 3.25 28.05
N PRO A 220 1.06 4.48 27.51
CA PRO A 220 -0.20 5.20 27.56
C PRO A 220 -1.32 4.41 26.91
N ARG A 221 -2.48 4.36 27.56
CA ARG A 221 -3.66 3.66 27.05
C ARG A 221 -4.28 4.48 25.93
N LEU A 222 -4.30 3.88 24.75
CA LEU A 222 -4.73 4.52 23.51
C LEU A 222 -6.13 4.11 23.11
N LEU A 223 -6.98 5.09 22.78
CA LEU A 223 -8.23 4.93 22.08
C LEU A 223 -8.13 5.64 20.71
N PRO A 224 -8.25 4.93 19.58
CA PRO A 224 -8.29 5.56 18.27
C PRO A 224 -9.70 5.77 17.76
N GLU A 225 -9.83 6.64 16.74
CA GLU A 225 -11.04 6.91 15.96
C GLU A 225 -12.17 7.55 16.78
N MET A 226 -13.31 7.74 16.16
CA MET A 226 -14.55 8.20 16.79
C MET A 226 -15.77 7.48 16.18
N PRO A 227 -16.92 7.48 16.85
CA PRO A 227 -18.10 6.84 16.30
C PRO A 227 -18.66 7.63 15.11
N TRP A 228 -19.22 6.90 14.15
CA TRP A 228 -19.97 7.43 13.03
C TRP A 228 -21.29 6.67 12.91
N SER A 229 -22.40 7.41 12.85
CA SER A 229 -23.75 6.82 12.73
C SER A 229 -24.03 5.69 13.75
N GLY A 230 -23.61 5.89 15.01
CA GLY A 230 -23.84 4.93 16.11
C GLY A 230 -22.88 3.74 16.14
N GLN A 231 -21.98 3.62 15.19
CA GLN A 231 -20.94 2.59 15.14
C GLN A 231 -19.55 3.21 15.32
N TRP A 232 -18.68 2.47 15.99
CA TRP A 232 -17.28 2.85 16.16
C TRP A 232 -16.39 1.76 15.55
N THR A 233 -15.83 2.03 14.39
CA THR A 233 -14.95 1.08 13.72
C THR A 233 -13.54 1.20 14.27
N LEU A 234 -13.04 0.14 14.87
CA LEU A 234 -11.72 0.07 15.49
C LEU A 234 -10.80 -0.93 14.77
N PRO A 235 -9.48 -0.67 14.70
CA PRO A 235 -8.53 -1.60 14.12
C PRO A 235 -8.52 -2.94 14.85
N GLY A 236 -8.65 -4.04 14.10
CA GLY A 236 -8.50 -5.39 14.63
C GLY A 236 -7.05 -5.73 14.97
N SER A 237 -6.83 -6.76 15.78
CA SER A 237 -5.52 -7.18 16.32
C SER A 237 -4.49 -7.54 15.25
N GLY A 238 -4.91 -7.96 14.07
CA GLY A 238 -4.03 -8.30 12.94
C GLY A 238 -3.84 -7.17 11.93
N SER A 239 -4.32 -5.94 12.20
CA SER A 239 -4.18 -4.82 11.28
C SER A 239 -2.84 -4.09 11.42
N SER A 240 -2.40 -3.45 10.34
CA SER A 240 -1.20 -2.59 10.34
C SER A 240 -1.34 -1.41 11.33
N SER A 241 -2.55 -0.88 11.54
CA SER A 241 -2.78 0.19 12.51
C SER A 241 -2.55 -0.27 13.94
N THR A 242 -3.02 -1.47 14.32
CA THR A 242 -2.75 -2.03 15.66
C THR A 242 -1.25 -2.26 15.88
N LYS A 243 -0.56 -2.76 14.85
CA LYS A 243 0.90 -2.91 14.90
C LYS A 243 1.59 -1.55 15.08
N LEU A 244 1.18 -0.52 14.34
CA LEU A 244 1.72 0.83 14.45
C LEU A 244 1.55 1.40 15.88
N TYR A 245 0.36 1.27 16.48
CA TYR A 245 0.13 1.73 17.85
C TYR A 245 1.01 1.01 18.86
N THR A 246 1.19 -0.31 18.69
CA THR A 246 2.10 -1.09 19.53
C THR A 246 3.56 -0.65 19.37
N ASP A 247 3.99 -0.40 18.12
CA ASP A 247 5.33 0.07 17.81
C ASP A 247 5.59 1.49 18.35
N ALA A 248 4.54 2.33 18.37
CA ALA A 248 4.57 3.64 19.01
C ALA A 248 4.59 3.58 20.56
N GLY A 249 4.54 2.38 21.15
CA GLY A 249 4.59 2.22 22.59
C GLY A 249 3.25 2.44 23.29
N ALA A 250 2.14 2.41 22.60
CA ALA A 250 0.82 2.49 23.21
C ALA A 250 0.38 1.15 23.82
N ASP A 251 -0.45 1.23 24.88
CA ASP A 251 -1.35 0.18 25.29
C ASP A 251 -2.69 0.40 24.56
N TYR A 252 -2.83 -0.19 23.37
CA TYR A 252 -4.06 -0.07 22.60
C TYR A 252 -5.18 -0.83 23.30
N LEU A 253 -6.21 -0.13 23.76
CA LEU A 253 -7.28 -0.69 24.57
C LEU A 253 -8.01 -1.88 23.94
N PHE A 254 -7.99 -2.01 22.61
CA PHE A 254 -8.66 -3.06 21.86
C PHE A 254 -7.69 -3.97 21.09
N ALA A 255 -6.47 -4.11 21.56
CA ALA A 255 -5.45 -4.94 20.93
C ALA A 255 -5.83 -6.44 20.81
N ASP A 256 -6.82 -6.88 21.60
CA ASP A 256 -7.39 -8.23 21.59
C ASP A 256 -8.56 -8.40 20.60
N LEU A 257 -8.99 -7.33 19.91
CA LEU A 257 -10.11 -7.35 18.97
C LEU A 257 -9.74 -8.14 17.71
N LYS A 258 -10.29 -9.35 17.56
CA LYS A 258 -9.92 -10.24 16.46
C LYS A 258 -10.32 -9.68 15.09
N GLY A 259 -9.42 -9.77 14.12
CA GLY A 259 -9.61 -9.35 12.72
C GLY A 259 -8.39 -8.62 12.17
N ASN A 260 -8.33 -8.49 10.83
CA ASN A 260 -7.22 -7.84 10.11
C ASN A 260 -7.57 -6.44 9.57
N GLY A 261 -8.83 -6.02 9.70
CA GLY A 261 -9.33 -4.74 9.22
C GLY A 261 -10.00 -3.92 10.30
N GLY A 262 -10.86 -3.00 9.89
CA GLY A 262 -11.74 -2.25 10.78
C GLY A 262 -12.90 -3.10 11.26
N ILE A 263 -13.08 -3.20 12.57
CA ILE A 263 -14.12 -3.99 13.20
C ILE A 263 -15.17 -3.05 13.80
N PRO A 264 -16.42 -3.06 13.32
CA PRO A 264 -17.46 -2.21 13.86
C PRO A 264 -17.95 -2.71 15.23
N LEU A 265 -18.01 -1.81 16.18
CA LEU A 265 -18.55 -2.03 17.53
C LEU A 265 -19.63 -0.99 17.83
N SER A 266 -20.53 -1.28 18.79
CA SER A 266 -21.44 -0.24 19.27
C SER A 266 -20.68 0.82 20.09
N THR A 267 -21.15 2.05 20.05
CA THR A 267 -20.54 3.17 20.79
C THR A 267 -20.47 2.88 22.29
N GLU A 268 -21.49 2.28 22.88
CA GLU A 268 -21.55 1.92 24.29
C GLU A 268 -20.40 0.98 24.67
N LYS A 269 -20.21 -0.09 23.87
CA LYS A 269 -19.14 -1.07 24.11
C LYS A 269 -17.76 -0.45 24.07
N VAL A 270 -17.56 0.54 23.18
CA VAL A 270 -16.28 1.23 23.10
C VAL A 270 -16.09 2.21 24.25
N VAL A 271 -17.13 2.96 24.62
CA VAL A 271 -17.07 3.89 25.75
C VAL A 271 -16.77 3.16 27.06
N ASP A 272 -17.39 2.01 27.33
CA ASP A 272 -17.14 1.21 28.55
C ASP A 272 -15.66 0.90 28.79
N LYS A 273 -14.91 0.65 27.73
CA LYS A 273 -13.46 0.41 27.80
C LYS A 273 -12.68 1.72 27.65
N GLY A 274 -13.18 2.62 26.80
CA GLY A 274 -12.58 3.89 26.44
C GLY A 274 -12.45 4.92 27.57
N ILE A 275 -13.30 4.81 28.62
CA ILE A 275 -13.18 5.65 29.83
C ILE A 275 -11.82 5.51 30.52
N LYS A 276 -11.08 4.43 30.24
CA LYS A 276 -9.74 4.17 30.78
C LYS A 276 -8.63 4.77 29.93
N ALA A 277 -8.94 5.34 28.76
CA ALA A 277 -7.94 5.90 27.87
C ALA A 277 -7.18 7.09 28.52
N ASP A 278 -5.89 7.15 28.28
CA ASP A 278 -5.05 8.31 28.60
C ASP A 278 -5.02 9.28 27.42
N ILE A 279 -4.91 8.71 26.20
CA ILE A 279 -4.84 9.43 24.93
C ILE A 279 -5.95 8.94 24.01
N TRP A 280 -6.64 9.89 23.36
CA TRP A 280 -7.65 9.61 22.34
C TRP A 280 -7.24 10.27 21.02
N ILE A 281 -6.96 9.47 20.01
CA ILE A 281 -6.52 9.92 18.68
C ILE A 281 -7.68 9.85 17.69
N ILE A 282 -8.02 10.99 17.09
CA ILE A 282 -9.18 11.13 16.18
C ILE A 282 -8.71 11.62 14.81
N LYS A 283 -9.11 10.92 13.77
CA LYS A 283 -9.05 11.40 12.38
C LYS A 283 -10.44 11.89 11.98
N HIS A 284 -10.55 13.17 11.61
CA HIS A 284 -11.82 13.79 11.28
C HIS A 284 -11.67 14.66 10.03
N HIS A 285 -12.67 14.63 9.15
CA HIS A 285 -12.70 15.48 7.97
C HIS A 285 -13.33 16.83 8.31
N GLY A 286 -12.52 17.88 8.31
CA GLY A 286 -12.91 19.22 8.73
C GLY A 286 -12.70 19.49 10.22
N PRO A 287 -13.19 20.62 10.74
CA PRO A 287 -12.98 21.03 12.13
C PRO A 287 -13.67 20.08 13.11
N LEU A 288 -13.04 19.88 14.26
CA LEU A 288 -13.57 19.06 15.35
C LEU A 288 -13.79 19.94 16.59
N ASP A 289 -14.97 19.82 17.19
CA ASP A 289 -15.37 20.51 18.42
C ASP A 289 -15.85 19.51 19.48
N ARG A 290 -15.31 19.63 20.69
CA ARG A 290 -15.63 18.71 21.79
C ARG A 290 -17.08 18.84 22.27
N GLY A 291 -17.59 20.07 22.29
CA GLY A 291 -18.97 20.36 22.69
C GLY A 291 -19.97 19.69 21.73
N GLN A 292 -19.71 19.84 20.42
CA GLN A 292 -20.53 19.22 19.39
C GLN A 292 -20.45 17.69 19.45
N MET A 293 -19.26 17.11 19.60
CA MET A 293 -19.11 15.67 19.80
C MET A 293 -19.98 15.12 20.94
N ASN A 294 -19.98 15.84 22.08
CA ASN A 294 -20.76 15.44 23.25
C ASN A 294 -22.27 15.69 23.07
N ALA A 295 -22.66 16.71 22.28
CA ALA A 295 -24.05 16.95 21.96
C ALA A 295 -24.61 15.85 21.04
N ASP A 296 -23.84 15.47 20.02
CA ASP A 296 -24.22 14.45 19.04
C ASP A 296 -24.22 13.03 19.67
N THR A 297 -23.28 12.78 20.58
CA THR A 297 -23.13 11.49 21.24
C THR A 297 -22.78 11.70 22.74
N PRO A 298 -23.79 11.86 23.62
CA PRO A 298 -23.58 12.22 25.03
C PRO A 298 -22.68 11.26 25.82
N LEU A 299 -22.62 9.97 25.43
CA LEU A 299 -21.76 8.98 26.06
C LEU A 299 -20.26 9.32 25.98
N LEU A 300 -19.84 10.08 24.95
CA LEU A 300 -18.45 10.49 24.76
C LEU A 300 -17.95 11.42 25.88
N ALA A 301 -18.86 12.12 26.56
CA ALA A 301 -18.52 12.96 27.71
C ALA A 301 -17.89 12.18 28.87
N ASN A 302 -18.08 10.86 28.93
CA ASN A 302 -17.49 9.99 29.96
C ASN A 302 -15.99 9.71 29.72
N ILE A 303 -15.50 9.86 28.48
CA ILE A 303 -14.10 9.66 28.15
C ILE A 303 -13.33 10.94 28.50
N LYS A 304 -12.40 10.86 29.44
CA LYS A 304 -11.61 12.01 29.96
C LYS A 304 -10.19 12.05 29.41
N ALA A 305 -9.90 11.24 28.41
CA ALA A 305 -8.60 11.20 27.74
C ALA A 305 -8.22 12.56 27.15
N GLN A 306 -6.92 12.83 27.06
CA GLN A 306 -6.41 13.93 26.25
C GLN A 306 -6.67 13.62 24.77
N ILE A 307 -7.37 14.51 24.08
CA ILE A 307 -7.72 14.32 22.67
C ILE A 307 -6.67 14.97 21.78
N TRP A 308 -6.18 14.16 20.84
CA TRP A 308 -5.36 14.62 19.72
C TRP A 308 -6.11 14.30 18.43
N TRP A 309 -6.21 15.26 17.54
CA TRP A 309 -7.00 15.09 16.33
C TRP A 309 -6.30 15.60 15.08
N CYS A 310 -6.59 14.97 13.96
CA CYS A 310 -6.12 15.32 12.62
C CYS A 310 -7.30 15.78 11.77
N ASP A 311 -7.19 16.97 11.17
CA ASP A 311 -8.09 17.44 10.12
C ASP A 311 -7.63 16.86 8.78
N THR A 312 -8.25 15.75 8.38
CA THR A 312 -7.88 15.04 7.15
C THR A 312 -8.26 15.78 5.87
N SER A 313 -8.99 16.91 5.97
CA SER A 313 -9.22 17.80 4.84
C SER A 313 -8.07 18.79 4.58
N LYS A 314 -7.11 18.86 5.49
CA LYS A 314 -5.98 19.82 5.45
C LYS A 314 -4.61 19.17 5.56
N THR A 315 -4.56 17.89 5.82
CA THR A 315 -3.32 17.14 5.98
C THR A 315 -3.25 16.03 4.94
N LEU A 316 -2.05 15.67 4.54
CA LEU A 316 -1.80 14.54 3.63
C LEU A 316 -1.63 13.21 4.39
N LEU A 317 -2.26 13.07 5.56
CA LEU A 317 -2.12 11.89 6.41
C LEU A 317 -2.44 10.59 5.64
N TYR A 318 -3.53 10.58 4.90
CA TYR A 318 -3.93 9.37 4.16
C TYR A 318 -3.11 9.12 2.90
N GLU A 319 -2.58 10.18 2.29
CA GLU A 319 -1.80 10.10 1.07
C GLU A 319 -0.35 9.65 1.34
N GLU A 320 0.25 10.14 2.43
CA GLU A 320 1.66 9.92 2.73
C GLU A 320 1.91 8.69 3.59
N THR A 321 1.20 8.58 4.72
CA THR A 321 1.55 7.63 5.77
C THR A 321 1.46 6.14 5.38
N PRO A 322 0.69 5.73 4.36
CA PRO A 322 0.72 4.37 3.88
C PRO A 322 2.08 3.89 3.40
N PHE A 323 2.84 4.77 2.74
CA PHE A 323 4.20 4.48 2.24
C PHE A 323 5.30 5.09 3.12
N HIS A 324 4.93 6.01 4.04
CA HIS A 324 5.79 6.64 5.03
C HIS A 324 5.28 6.41 6.47
N PRO A 325 5.17 5.15 6.91
CA PRO A 325 4.67 4.86 8.26
C PRO A 325 5.60 5.39 9.37
N GLU A 326 6.88 5.65 9.06
CA GLU A 326 7.84 6.24 10.00
C GLU A 326 7.42 7.65 10.43
N ARG A 327 6.82 8.44 9.52
CA ARG A 327 6.32 9.79 9.82
C ARG A 327 5.19 9.76 10.84
N LEU A 328 4.22 8.85 10.61
CA LEU A 328 3.10 8.67 11.54
C LEU A 328 3.57 8.06 12.87
N LEU A 329 4.51 7.12 12.82
CA LEU A 329 5.11 6.52 14.02
C LEU A 329 5.80 7.59 14.86
N GLU A 330 6.59 8.47 14.24
CA GLU A 330 7.29 9.57 14.90
C GLU A 330 6.31 10.53 15.57
N ASN A 331 5.25 10.95 14.86
CA ASN A 331 4.22 11.82 15.41
C ASN A 331 3.46 11.15 16.57
N LEU A 332 3.15 9.85 16.48
CA LEU A 332 2.52 9.13 17.59
C LEU A 332 3.44 9.01 18.80
N ILE A 333 4.73 8.75 18.60
CA ILE A 333 5.71 8.68 19.71
C ILE A 333 5.85 10.03 20.40
N SER A 334 5.91 11.14 19.67
CA SER A 334 5.98 12.48 20.27
C SER A 334 4.78 12.81 21.17
N ILE A 335 3.60 12.24 20.85
CA ILE A 335 2.38 12.39 21.64
C ILE A 335 2.37 11.45 22.85
N LEU A 336 2.74 10.19 22.65
CA LEU A 336 2.64 9.14 23.65
C LEU A 336 3.79 9.20 24.67
N HIS A 337 4.96 9.66 24.21
CA HIS A 337 6.22 9.65 24.96
C HIS A 337 6.96 10.98 24.85
N PRO A 338 6.35 12.10 25.32
CA PRO A 338 6.99 13.43 25.24
C PRO A 338 8.33 13.50 25.98
N GLU A 339 8.58 12.58 26.93
CA GLU A 339 9.85 12.47 27.65
C GLU A 339 11.03 12.07 26.75
N LEU A 340 10.77 11.52 25.56
CA LEU A 340 11.83 11.18 24.59
C LEU A 340 12.35 12.41 23.83
N GLY A 341 11.65 13.56 23.92
CA GLY A 341 12.07 14.82 23.31
C GLY A 341 12.21 14.75 21.79
N ILE A 342 11.38 13.93 21.12
CA ILE A 342 11.39 13.86 19.66
C ILE A 342 10.79 15.15 19.11
N GLU A 343 11.61 15.89 18.35
CA GLU A 343 11.12 16.98 17.50
C GLU A 343 10.70 16.37 16.16
N THR A 344 9.42 16.47 15.84
CA THR A 344 8.87 15.97 14.58
C THR A 344 8.50 17.11 13.64
N GLU A 345 8.84 16.98 12.36
CA GLU A 345 8.38 17.86 11.29
C GLU A 345 6.96 17.49 10.81
N TYR A 346 6.46 16.31 11.22
CA TYR A 346 5.18 15.76 10.80
C TYR A 346 4.12 15.92 11.87
N GLU A 347 3.45 17.07 11.87
CA GLU A 347 2.37 17.37 12.83
C GLU A 347 1.00 16.98 12.24
N TYR A 348 0.71 15.67 12.11
CA TYR A 348 -0.61 15.22 11.68
C TYR A 348 -1.67 15.47 12.72
N PHE A 349 -1.35 15.22 13.99
CA PHE A 349 -2.26 15.40 15.11
C PHE A 349 -1.90 16.62 15.95
N LYS A 350 -2.92 17.34 16.35
CA LYS A 350 -2.82 18.47 17.28
C LYS A 350 -3.75 18.27 18.47
N PRO A 351 -3.43 18.83 19.65
CA PRO A 351 -4.32 18.73 20.81
C PRO A 351 -5.65 19.45 20.51
N LEU A 352 -6.75 18.79 20.85
CA LEU A 352 -8.05 19.42 20.83
C LEU A 352 -8.14 20.37 22.02
N LYS A 353 -8.18 21.69 21.75
CA LYS A 353 -8.35 22.69 22.80
C LYS A 353 -9.74 22.48 23.44
N THR A 354 -9.76 22.23 24.73
CA THR A 354 -10.97 22.39 25.52
C THR A 354 -11.13 23.88 25.77
N ASP A 355 -12.25 24.46 25.36
CA ASP A 355 -12.58 25.81 25.82
C ASP A 355 -12.60 25.76 27.35
N GLU A 356 -11.61 26.41 27.96
CA GLU A 356 -11.65 26.74 29.38
C GLU A 356 -12.87 27.67 29.59
N ARG A 357 -13.95 27.08 30.15
CA ARG A 357 -15.08 27.86 30.67
C ARG A 357 -14.80 28.29 32.10
#